data_0a7e71cebd5022d1d1595a5eabf364d7
#
_entry.id   0a7e71cebd5022d1d1595a5eabf364d7
#
_cell.length_a   1.000
_cell.length_b   1.000
_cell.length_c   1.000
_cell.angle_alpha   90.00
_cell.angle_beta   90.00
_cell.angle_gamma   90.00
#
_symmetry.space_group_name_H-M   'P 1'
#
loop_
_entity.id
_entity.type
_entity.pdbx_description
1 polymer ?
#
loop_
_entity_poly.entity_id
_entity_poly.type
_entity_poly.pdbx_seq_one_letter_code
_entity_poly.pdbx_strand_id
1 'polypeptide(L)'
;DIFMCRKHKVADSSDFSNMLEENVIVELKRPTVTIGKKQFRQIEDYLDLIKGEERFNSQMRSWKFFVVSNKVDDFIKDQYKSFQDKNKRFLVHIKEQFEIYAMTWDDVFQLFEIKHRFLLDKLDFDKKIIEEEIKLSVCNRIAADNIVLDVTKLETI
;
A
#
# COMPACT_ATOMS: atom_id res chain seq x y z
N ASP A 1 18.38 -8.71 11.36
CA ASP A 1 17.64 -8.64 10.10
C ASP A 1 16.31 -9.37 10.29
N ILE A 2 15.20 -8.72 9.98
CA ILE A 2 13.86 -9.33 9.99
C ILE A 2 13.49 -9.66 8.56
N PHE A 3 13.11 -10.90 8.32
CA PHE A 3 12.69 -11.39 7.02
C PHE A 3 11.18 -11.67 7.04
N MET A 4 10.42 -11.09 6.10
CA MET A 4 8.99 -11.34 5.94
C MET A 4 8.70 -11.75 4.50
N CYS A 5 7.89 -12.79 4.32
CA CYS A 5 7.42 -13.23 3.03
C CYS A 5 5.89 -13.13 2.99
N ARG A 6 5.37 -12.46 1.98
CA ARG A 6 3.93 -12.40 1.71
C ARG A 6 3.64 -12.89 0.30
N LYS A 7 2.67 -13.78 0.20
CA LYS A 7 2.18 -14.31 -1.05
C LYS A 7 0.83 -13.66 -1.39
N HIS A 8 0.71 -13.12 -2.57
CA HIS A 8 -0.54 -12.57 -3.07
C HIS A 8 -0.86 -13.20 -4.43
N LYS A 9 -2.10 -13.67 -4.59
CA LYS A 9 -2.59 -14.17 -5.87
C LYS A 9 -3.37 -13.06 -6.55
N VAL A 10 -2.92 -12.62 -7.70
CA VAL A 10 -3.68 -11.72 -8.57
C VAL A 10 -4.47 -12.60 -9.53
N ALA A 11 -5.78 -12.68 -9.33
CA ALA A 11 -6.68 -13.31 -10.29
C ALA A 11 -7.25 -12.22 -11.19
N ASP A 12 -6.89 -12.22 -12.46
CA ASP A 12 -7.64 -11.49 -13.45
C ASP A 12 -8.77 -12.39 -13.96
N SER A 13 -10.00 -11.93 -13.82
CA SER A 13 -11.22 -12.76 -13.87
C SER A 13 -11.61 -13.26 -15.26
N SER A 14 -10.86 -12.96 -16.31
CA SER A 14 -11.25 -13.29 -17.69
C SER A 14 -10.30 -14.23 -18.42
N ASP A 15 -9.10 -14.51 -17.92
CA ASP A 15 -8.15 -15.34 -18.65
C ASP A 15 -7.24 -16.13 -17.69
N PHE A 16 -7.31 -17.46 -17.75
CA PHE A 16 -6.41 -18.36 -16.98
C PHE A 16 -4.93 -18.13 -17.28
N SER A 17 -4.59 -17.44 -18.37
CA SER A 17 -3.23 -17.09 -18.74
C SER A 17 -2.61 -16.00 -17.88
N ASN A 18 -3.41 -15.25 -17.09
CA ASN A 18 -2.99 -14.09 -16.29
C ASN A 18 -2.98 -14.33 -14.78
N MET A 19 -3.02 -15.57 -14.33
CA MET A 19 -2.87 -15.88 -12.90
C MET A 19 -1.39 -15.72 -12.49
N LEU A 20 -0.99 -14.50 -12.13
CA LEU A 20 0.32 -14.20 -11.58
C LEU A 20 0.29 -14.31 -10.07
N GLU A 21 1.12 -15.19 -9.54
CA GLU A 21 1.42 -15.24 -8.12
C GLU A 21 2.51 -14.21 -7.80
N GLU A 22 2.16 -13.16 -7.06
CA GLU A 22 3.12 -12.17 -6.60
C GLU A 22 3.66 -12.54 -5.22
N ASN A 23 4.97 -12.73 -5.12
CA ASN A 23 5.67 -12.98 -3.88
C ASN A 23 6.45 -11.73 -3.48
N VAL A 24 6.36 -11.37 -2.20
CA VAL A 24 7.04 -10.20 -1.65
C VAL A 24 7.97 -10.65 -0.53
N ILE A 25 9.21 -10.23 -0.62
CA ILE A 25 10.23 -10.44 0.40
C ILE A 25 10.67 -9.08 0.90
N VAL A 26 10.61 -8.88 2.21
CA VAL A 26 11.06 -7.64 2.85
C VAL A 26 12.22 -7.94 3.78
N GLU A 27 13.35 -7.30 3.53
CA GLU A 27 14.50 -7.34 4.41
C GLU A 27 14.68 -6.00 5.13
N LEU A 28 14.53 -6.03 6.44
CA LEU A 28 14.71 -4.86 7.29
C LEU A 28 16.13 -4.81 7.80
N LYS A 29 16.85 -3.75 7.48
CA LYS A 29 18.19 -3.49 7.99
C LYS A 29 18.13 -2.67 9.26
N ARG A 30 19.11 -2.86 10.14
CA ARG A 30 19.29 -2.00 11.33
C ARG A 30 19.38 -0.53 10.89
N PRO A 31 18.86 0.41 11.68
CA PRO A 31 18.85 1.83 11.33
C PRO A 31 20.24 2.43 11.05
N THR A 32 21.29 1.84 11.59
CA THR A 32 22.70 2.26 11.40
C THR A 32 23.30 1.79 10.08
N VAL A 33 22.63 0.86 9.36
CA VAL A 33 23.11 0.31 8.10
C VAL A 33 22.62 1.17 6.95
N THR A 34 23.53 1.73 6.16
CA THR A 34 23.21 2.39 4.89
C THR A 34 23.07 1.33 3.80
N ILE A 35 21.97 1.35 3.07
CA ILE A 35 21.78 0.47 1.90
C ILE A 35 22.70 0.97 0.79
N GLY A 36 23.58 0.08 0.35
CA GLY A 36 24.52 0.33 -0.73
C GLY A 36 24.83 -0.93 -1.50
N LYS A 37 25.92 -0.90 -2.25
CA LYS A 37 26.33 -2.02 -3.11
C LYS A 37 26.44 -3.37 -2.38
N LYS A 38 26.86 -3.36 -1.11
CA LYS A 38 26.98 -4.59 -0.30
C LYS A 38 25.59 -5.20 -0.02
N GLN A 39 24.64 -4.39 0.42
CA GLN A 39 23.28 -4.83 0.72
C GLN A 39 22.53 -5.23 -0.55
N PHE A 40 22.77 -4.52 -1.65
CA PHE A 40 22.25 -4.86 -2.95
C PHE A 40 22.71 -6.25 -3.41
N ARG A 41 24.00 -6.55 -3.34
CA ARG A 41 24.56 -7.88 -3.69
C ARG A 41 23.96 -8.99 -2.83
N GLN A 42 23.76 -8.75 -1.55
CA GLN A 42 23.11 -9.72 -0.67
C GLN A 42 21.70 -10.09 -1.17
N ILE A 43 20.94 -9.13 -1.69
CA ILE A 43 19.62 -9.41 -2.28
C ILE A 43 19.76 -10.15 -3.61
N GLU A 44 20.77 -9.85 -4.41
CA GLU A 44 21.05 -10.61 -5.64
C GLU A 44 21.37 -12.06 -5.32
N ASP A 45 22.13 -12.35 -4.26
CA ASP A 45 22.40 -13.72 -3.80
C ASP A 45 21.10 -14.45 -3.42
N TYR A 46 20.15 -13.80 -2.76
CA TYR A 46 18.84 -14.39 -2.46
C TYR A 46 18.03 -14.64 -3.74
N LEU A 47 18.08 -13.72 -4.68
CA LEU A 47 17.44 -13.86 -5.98
C LEU A 47 18.00 -15.09 -6.72
N ASP A 48 19.32 -15.27 -6.72
CA ASP A 48 19.95 -16.41 -7.38
C ASP A 48 19.59 -17.74 -6.71
N LEU A 49 19.44 -17.78 -5.38
CA LEU A 49 18.93 -18.94 -4.65
C LEU A 49 17.50 -19.30 -5.09
N ILE A 50 16.62 -18.30 -5.20
CA ILE A 50 15.23 -18.51 -5.63
C ILE A 50 15.17 -18.96 -7.09
N LYS A 51 16.01 -18.40 -7.95
CA LYS A 51 16.13 -18.83 -9.35
C LYS A 51 16.61 -20.28 -9.50
N GLY A 52 17.49 -20.72 -8.63
CA GLY A 52 18.01 -22.09 -8.62
C GLY A 52 16.98 -23.15 -8.22
N GLU A 53 15.88 -22.75 -7.60
CA GLU A 53 14.84 -23.67 -7.14
C GLU A 53 13.65 -23.66 -8.11
N GLU A 54 13.45 -24.74 -8.86
CA GLU A 54 12.37 -24.86 -9.88
C GLU A 54 10.98 -24.54 -9.33
N ARG A 55 10.72 -24.91 -8.07
CA ARG A 55 9.44 -24.62 -7.41
C ARG A 55 9.12 -23.14 -7.27
N PHE A 56 10.16 -22.30 -7.26
CA PHE A 56 10.02 -20.85 -7.11
C PHE A 56 10.20 -20.10 -8.43
N ASN A 57 10.91 -20.68 -9.38
CA ASN A 57 11.22 -20.09 -10.68
C ASN A 57 10.20 -20.50 -11.75
N SER A 58 8.94 -20.06 -11.59
CA SER A 58 7.87 -20.29 -12.56
C SER A 58 7.53 -18.99 -13.28
N GLN A 59 7.22 -19.06 -14.58
CA GLN A 59 6.74 -17.89 -15.36
C GLN A 59 5.43 -17.29 -14.82
N MET A 60 4.68 -18.06 -14.03
CA MET A 60 3.44 -17.62 -13.38
C MET A 60 3.69 -16.94 -12.03
N ARG A 61 4.94 -16.71 -11.64
CA ARG A 61 5.32 -16.09 -10.38
C ARG A 61 6.17 -14.86 -10.62
N SER A 62 5.85 -13.80 -9.91
CA SER A 62 6.69 -12.61 -9.81
C SER A 62 7.22 -12.45 -8.39
N TRP A 63 8.39 -11.86 -8.28
CA TRP A 63 9.08 -11.67 -7.01
C TRP A 63 9.47 -10.20 -6.84
N LYS A 64 9.08 -9.63 -5.71
CA LYS A 64 9.48 -8.28 -5.31
C LYS A 64 10.28 -8.34 -4.03
N PHE A 65 11.49 -7.87 -4.09
CA PHE A 65 12.38 -7.74 -2.94
C PHE A 65 12.41 -6.29 -2.49
N PHE A 66 12.14 -6.05 -1.22
CA PHE A 66 12.25 -4.74 -0.61
C PHE A 66 13.35 -4.79 0.43
N VAL A 67 14.35 -3.93 0.31
CA VAL A 67 15.33 -3.70 1.36
C VAL A 67 15.07 -2.33 1.96
N VAL A 68 14.89 -2.28 3.30
CA VAL A 68 14.51 -1.07 4.01
C VAL A 68 15.52 -0.75 5.10
N SER A 69 15.94 0.52 5.16
CA SER A 69 16.82 1.06 6.21
C SER A 69 16.56 2.57 6.39
N ASN A 70 17.35 3.25 7.21
CA ASN A 70 17.24 4.70 7.36
C ASN A 70 17.89 5.49 6.23
N LYS A 71 18.86 4.91 5.52
CA LYS A 71 19.65 5.64 4.51
C LYS A 71 19.98 4.75 3.32
N VAL A 72 20.06 5.38 2.16
CA VAL A 72 20.61 4.80 0.93
C VAL A 72 21.86 5.60 0.51
N ASP A 73 22.84 4.93 -0.09
CA ASP A 73 24.04 5.60 -0.62
C ASP A 73 23.83 6.09 -2.07
N ASP A 74 24.86 6.73 -2.63
CA ASP A 74 24.80 7.29 -3.96
C ASP A 74 24.73 6.20 -5.05
N PHE A 75 25.28 5.02 -4.80
CA PHE A 75 25.12 3.88 -5.71
C PHE A 75 23.63 3.53 -5.91
N ILE A 76 22.86 3.45 -4.83
CA ILE A 76 21.42 3.17 -4.90
C ILE A 76 20.67 4.31 -5.60
N LYS A 77 21.02 5.58 -5.30
CA LYS A 77 20.40 6.75 -5.95
C LYS A 77 20.63 6.75 -7.47
N ASP A 78 21.82 6.33 -7.92
CA ASP A 78 22.12 6.21 -9.34
C ASP A 78 21.34 5.07 -10.00
N GLN A 79 21.10 3.96 -9.28
CA GLN A 79 20.20 2.90 -9.77
C GLN A 79 18.78 3.42 -9.98
N TYR A 80 18.25 4.25 -9.07
CA TYR A 80 16.91 4.85 -9.25
C TYR A 80 16.81 5.64 -10.56
N LYS A 81 17.83 6.42 -10.92
CA LYS A 81 17.87 7.18 -12.17
C LYS A 81 17.77 6.27 -13.40
N SER A 82 18.38 5.09 -13.34
CA SER A 82 18.36 4.10 -14.43
C SER A 82 16.96 3.52 -14.71
N PHE A 83 16.03 3.65 -13.77
CA PHE A 83 14.67 3.09 -13.87
C PHE A 83 13.56 4.15 -13.81
N GLN A 84 13.87 5.44 -13.89
CA GLN A 84 12.88 6.54 -13.82
C GLN A 84 11.76 6.41 -14.86
N ASP A 85 12.07 5.95 -16.05
CA ASP A 85 11.11 5.85 -17.17
C ASP A 85 10.08 4.72 -16.97
N LYS A 86 10.28 3.83 -15.98
CA LYS A 86 9.39 2.68 -15.72
C LYS A 86 8.23 2.99 -14.78
N ASN A 87 8.06 4.24 -14.35
CA ASN A 87 7.02 4.64 -13.38
C ASN A 87 7.06 3.86 -12.05
N LYS A 88 8.19 3.21 -11.73
CA LYS A 88 8.41 2.41 -10.54
C LYS A 88 9.39 3.12 -9.62
N ARG A 89 8.89 3.85 -8.64
CA ARG A 89 9.72 4.50 -7.64
C ARG A 89 10.49 3.48 -6.82
N PHE A 90 11.72 3.82 -6.42
CA PHE A 90 12.60 3.01 -5.57
C PHE A 90 13.07 1.68 -6.18
N LEU A 91 12.78 1.43 -7.46
CA LEU A 91 13.29 0.28 -8.19
C LEU A 91 14.79 0.46 -8.42
N VAL A 92 15.59 -0.54 -8.05
CA VAL A 92 17.04 -0.55 -8.23
C VAL A 92 17.51 -1.65 -9.18
N HIS A 93 16.68 -2.66 -9.41
CA HIS A 93 16.98 -3.74 -10.35
C HIS A 93 15.70 -4.42 -10.83
N ILE A 94 15.71 -4.82 -12.09
CA ILE A 94 14.68 -5.68 -12.69
C ILE A 94 15.33 -6.68 -13.62
N LYS A 95 14.99 -7.94 -13.44
CA LYS A 95 15.43 -9.03 -14.32
C LYS A 95 14.33 -10.08 -14.41
N GLU A 96 13.76 -10.25 -15.61
CA GLU A 96 12.64 -11.19 -15.82
C GLU A 96 11.46 -10.88 -14.88
N GLN A 97 11.04 -11.86 -14.06
CA GLN A 97 9.97 -11.75 -13.08
C GLN A 97 10.43 -11.22 -11.69
N PHE A 98 11.69 -10.77 -11.57
CA PHE A 98 12.29 -10.33 -10.31
C PHE A 98 12.51 -8.82 -10.30
N GLU A 99 12.06 -8.17 -9.24
CA GLU A 99 12.23 -6.75 -9.01
C GLU A 99 12.85 -6.51 -7.64
N ILE A 100 13.86 -5.63 -7.56
CA ILE A 100 14.49 -5.23 -6.29
C ILE A 100 14.22 -3.76 -6.06
N TYR A 101 13.71 -3.44 -4.87
CA TYR A 101 13.43 -2.09 -4.40
C TYR A 101 14.29 -1.80 -3.16
N ALA A 102 14.91 -0.64 -3.14
CA ALA A 102 15.57 -0.11 -1.95
C ALA A 102 14.78 1.10 -1.44
N MET A 103 14.51 1.17 -0.16
CA MET A 103 13.69 2.24 0.41
C MET A 103 14.24 2.68 1.74
N THR A 104 14.06 3.97 2.06
CA THR A 104 14.21 4.44 3.43
C THR A 104 12.89 4.25 4.20
N TRP A 105 12.96 4.29 5.53
CA TRP A 105 11.75 4.32 6.35
C TRP A 105 10.89 5.54 6.06
N ASP A 106 11.51 6.68 5.76
CA ASP A 106 10.78 7.90 5.37
C ASP A 106 9.98 7.66 4.07
N ASP A 107 10.56 6.97 3.09
CA ASP A 107 9.87 6.60 1.85
C ASP A 107 8.67 5.68 2.13
N VAL A 108 8.84 4.70 3.03
CA VAL A 108 7.77 3.78 3.44
C VAL A 108 6.63 4.55 4.10
N PHE A 109 6.93 5.45 5.03
CA PHE A 109 5.92 6.28 5.71
C PHE A 109 5.21 7.22 4.76
N GLN A 110 5.92 7.89 3.85
CA GLN A 110 5.31 8.74 2.82
C GLN A 110 4.35 7.95 1.92
N LEU A 111 4.74 6.76 1.47
CA LEU A 111 3.85 5.91 0.67
C LEU A 111 2.62 5.46 1.47
N PHE A 112 2.81 5.14 2.75
CA PHE A 112 1.71 4.81 3.65
C PHE A 112 0.74 5.99 3.78
N GLU A 113 1.23 7.20 4.05
CA GLU A 113 0.40 8.40 4.16
C GLU A 113 -0.37 8.69 2.87
N ILE A 114 0.31 8.62 1.71
CA ILE A 114 -0.34 8.85 0.41
C ILE A 114 -1.48 7.85 0.19
N LYS A 115 -1.25 6.56 0.46
CA LYS A 115 -2.26 5.51 0.27
C LYS A 115 -3.42 5.62 1.26
N HIS A 116 -3.16 6.03 2.48
CA HIS A 116 -4.19 6.12 3.52
C HIS A 116 -4.92 7.45 3.52
N ARG A 117 -4.33 8.52 2.98
CA ARG A 117 -5.00 9.83 2.85
C ARG A 117 -6.32 9.71 2.09
N PHE A 118 -6.33 8.99 0.98
CA PHE A 118 -7.56 8.75 0.22
C PHE A 118 -8.63 8.01 1.04
N LEU A 119 -8.24 7.04 1.86
CA LEU A 119 -9.16 6.32 2.75
C LEU A 119 -9.67 7.23 3.87
N LEU A 120 -8.79 8.02 4.48
CA LEU A 120 -9.16 8.98 5.52
C LEU A 120 -10.08 10.05 4.97
N ASP A 121 -9.76 10.63 3.81
CA ASP A 121 -10.61 11.64 3.16
C ASP A 121 -11.99 11.06 2.82
N LYS A 122 -12.07 9.82 2.38
CA LYS A 122 -13.34 9.13 2.12
C LYS A 122 -14.13 8.87 3.40
N LEU A 123 -13.48 8.41 4.46
CA LEU A 123 -14.12 8.17 5.75
C LEU A 123 -14.63 9.48 6.39
N ASP A 124 -13.88 10.57 6.28
CA ASP A 124 -14.29 11.88 6.75
C ASP A 124 -15.49 12.43 5.96
N PHE A 125 -15.53 12.17 4.66
CA PHE A 125 -16.67 12.52 3.82
C PHE A 125 -17.92 11.73 4.20
N ASP A 126 -17.82 10.41 4.32
CA ASP A 126 -18.94 9.55 4.74
C ASP A 126 -19.45 9.92 6.12
N LYS A 127 -18.55 10.25 7.07
CA LYS A 127 -18.90 10.73 8.40
C LYS A 127 -19.70 12.04 8.35
N LYS A 128 -19.31 13.01 7.53
CA LYS A 128 -20.03 14.27 7.35
C LYS A 128 -21.44 14.06 6.82
N ILE A 129 -21.61 13.17 5.83
CA ILE A 129 -22.94 12.82 5.30
C ILE A 129 -23.82 12.27 6.42
N ILE A 130 -23.34 11.32 7.19
CA ILE A 130 -24.08 10.71 8.30
C ILE A 130 -24.45 11.78 9.37
N GLU A 131 -23.53 12.67 9.70
CA GLU A 131 -23.80 13.76 10.64
C GLU A 131 -24.87 14.73 10.13
N GLU A 132 -24.89 15.04 8.82
CA GLU A 132 -25.92 15.87 8.20
C GLU A 132 -27.28 15.17 8.17
N GLU A 133 -27.34 13.88 7.85
CA GLU A 133 -28.56 13.08 7.87
C GLU A 133 -29.16 13.00 9.29
N ILE A 134 -28.31 12.80 10.29
CA ILE A 134 -28.75 12.83 11.71
C ILE A 134 -29.33 14.20 12.09
N LYS A 135 -28.66 15.29 11.73
CA LYS A 135 -29.15 16.63 12.00
C LYS A 135 -30.51 16.88 11.35
N LEU A 136 -30.66 16.51 10.07
CA LEU A 136 -31.94 16.62 9.34
C LEU A 136 -33.04 15.79 10.00
N SER A 137 -32.76 14.58 10.42
CA SER A 137 -33.71 13.70 11.08
C SER A 137 -34.17 14.25 12.44
N VAL A 138 -33.24 14.84 13.21
CA VAL A 138 -33.55 15.49 14.48
C VAL A 138 -34.39 16.76 14.25
N CYS A 139 -34.03 17.61 13.29
CA CYS A 139 -34.82 18.80 12.95
C CYS A 139 -36.24 18.44 12.52
N ASN A 140 -36.42 17.39 11.70
CA ASN A 140 -37.72 16.92 11.24
C ASN A 140 -38.59 16.40 12.42
N ARG A 141 -37.98 15.71 13.40
CA ARG A 141 -38.67 15.24 14.60
C ARG A 141 -39.16 16.45 15.47
N ILE A 142 -38.28 17.42 15.70
CA ILE A 142 -38.63 18.62 16.47
C ILE A 142 -39.74 19.40 15.76
N ALA A 143 -39.72 19.52 14.45
CA ALA A 143 -40.77 20.17 13.68
C ALA A 143 -42.11 19.41 13.78
N ALA A 144 -42.07 18.05 13.72
CA ALA A 144 -43.27 17.23 13.88
C ALA A 144 -43.87 17.35 15.30
N ASP A 145 -43.03 17.34 16.35
CA ASP A 145 -43.46 17.49 17.74
C ASP A 145 -44.07 18.89 17.99
N ASN A 146 -43.53 19.93 17.38
CA ASN A 146 -44.10 21.29 17.47
C ASN A 146 -45.44 21.41 16.78
N ILE A 147 -45.65 20.71 15.64
CA ILE A 147 -46.95 20.67 14.96
C ILE A 147 -48.00 19.97 15.83
N VAL A 148 -47.65 18.88 16.50
CA VAL A 148 -48.55 18.14 17.40
C VAL A 148 -48.96 19.02 18.62
N LEU A 149 -48.02 19.78 19.16
CA LEU A 149 -48.30 20.69 20.27
C LEU A 149 -49.24 21.86 19.90
N ASP A 150 -49.15 22.34 18.66
CA ASP A 150 -50.06 23.42 18.16
C ASP A 150 -51.48 22.90 17.88
N VAL A 151 -51.61 21.67 17.39
CA VAL A 151 -52.93 21.04 17.15
C VAL A 151 -53.65 20.75 18.47
N THR A 152 -52.95 20.28 19.49
CA THR A 152 -53.54 20.04 20.84
C THR A 152 -54.01 21.32 21.55
N LYS A 153 -53.44 22.48 21.22
CA LYS A 153 -53.92 23.76 21.72
C LYS A 153 -55.20 24.29 21.06
N LEU A 154 -55.50 23.81 19.87
CA LEU A 154 -56.72 24.20 19.12
C LEU A 154 -57.97 23.38 19.51
N GLU A 155 -57.81 22.20 20.10
CA GLU A 155 -58.93 21.37 20.57
C GLU A 155 -59.41 21.68 21.99
N THR A 156 -58.85 22.69 22.66
CA THR A 156 -59.19 23.08 24.05
C THR A 156 -59.89 24.47 24.14
N ILE A 157 -60.58 24.90 23.05
CA ILE A 157 -61.44 26.12 23.08
C ILE A 157 -62.92 25.72 22.83
#